data_2bdab687dbb010c888648c3058b30fea
#
_entry.id   2bdab687dbb010c888648c3058b30fea
#
_cell.length_a   1.000
_cell.length_b   1.000
_cell.length_c   1.000
_cell.angle_alpha   90.00
_cell.angle_beta   90.00
_cell.angle_gamma   90.00
#
_symmetry.space_group_name_H-M   'P 1'
#
loop_
_entity.id
_entity.type
_entity.pdbx_description
1 polymer ?
#
loop_
_entity_poly.entity_id
_entity_poly.type
_entity_poly.pdbx_seq_one_letter_code
_entity_poly.pdbx_strand_id
1 'polypeptide(L)'
;MKGYYEITDVYAREILDSRANPTVEVEVILDDCIMGRAAVPSGASTGAFEAVELRDGGDRYNGVGVQDAVDNVNNIIADAIIGMNALDQVAVDKAMIELDGTPNKAKLGANAILGVSMAVAKAAAEALDMPLYQYLGGFNAKTMPVPMMNIMNGGKHADNTVDIQEFMIMPVGAESFKEALRMCSEIYHKLKRVLKDKGLSTAVGDEGGFAPDLPTADAVIDLIKEAVEVAGYKWGEDIKIAMDPAATELYDEKDGKYHFPGESKMAGKEIVRTSEEMVDFWKALVAKYPIISIEDGLAEEDWAGWQLLTKELGDKVQLVGDDLFVTNTTRLQKGIDLKAGNAILIKVNQIGTLTETFNAIQLANRNKMTAIVSHRSGETEDATIADIVVAVNAGQIKTGAPARTDRVAKYNQLLRIEEELEGTAEYLGADAFFNLK
;
A
#
# COMPACT_ATOMS: atom_id res chain seq x y z
N MET A 1 3.79 21.64 -29.47
CA MET A 1 4.26 20.70 -28.44
C MET A 1 5.32 19.82 -29.10
N LYS A 2 6.47 19.62 -28.47
CA LYS A 2 7.49 18.67 -28.92
C LYS A 2 6.95 17.24 -28.71
N GLY A 3 6.95 16.44 -29.77
CA GLY A 3 6.45 15.04 -29.69
C GLY A 3 7.49 14.02 -29.21
N TYR A 4 8.68 14.50 -28.78
CA TYR A 4 9.82 13.69 -28.40
C TYR A 4 10.65 14.42 -27.34
N TYR A 5 10.85 13.83 -26.19
CA TYR A 5 11.74 14.31 -25.14
C TYR A 5 12.77 13.21 -24.87
N GLU A 6 14.00 13.46 -25.25
CA GLU A 6 15.09 12.50 -25.16
C GLU A 6 15.55 12.33 -23.72
N ILE A 7 15.69 11.09 -23.28
CA ILE A 7 16.39 10.77 -22.03
C ILE A 7 17.88 10.97 -22.29
N THR A 8 18.48 12.01 -21.68
CA THR A 8 19.88 12.37 -21.89
C THR A 8 20.79 11.92 -20.76
N ASP A 9 20.25 11.72 -19.55
CA ASP A 9 21.02 11.19 -18.43
C ASP A 9 20.11 10.45 -17.45
N VAL A 10 20.68 9.44 -16.76
CA VAL A 10 20.02 8.66 -15.69
C VAL A 10 21.03 8.42 -14.58
N TYR A 11 20.71 8.86 -13.37
CA TYR A 11 21.59 8.76 -12.23
C TYR A 11 20.85 8.26 -11.00
N ALA A 12 21.42 7.28 -10.32
CA ALA A 12 20.91 6.75 -9.06
C ALA A 12 21.88 6.97 -7.90
N ARG A 13 21.31 7.08 -6.71
CA ARG A 13 22.03 7.10 -5.44
C ARG A 13 21.32 6.29 -4.37
N GLU A 14 22.07 5.96 -3.33
CA GLU A 14 21.52 5.39 -2.11
C GLU A 14 21.06 6.51 -1.20
N ILE A 15 19.83 6.39 -0.66
CA ILE A 15 19.27 7.24 0.38
C ILE A 15 18.75 6.37 1.54
N LEU A 16 18.30 6.96 2.65
CA LEU A 16 17.70 6.23 3.77
C LEU A 16 16.16 6.28 3.71
N ASP A 17 15.55 5.15 4.03
CA ASP A 17 14.12 5.03 4.26
C ASP A 17 13.71 5.40 5.70
N SER A 18 12.41 5.36 6.01
CA SER A 18 11.82 5.69 7.33
C SER A 18 12.24 4.74 8.45
N ARG A 19 12.88 3.61 8.13
CA ARG A 19 13.44 2.63 9.07
C ARG A 19 14.96 2.71 9.19
N ALA A 20 15.58 3.75 8.60
CA ALA A 20 17.02 3.94 8.50
C ALA A 20 17.74 2.83 7.70
N ASN A 21 17.03 2.13 6.80
CA ASN A 21 17.62 1.23 5.83
C ASN A 21 17.90 1.98 4.51
N PRO A 22 18.94 1.61 3.77
CA PRO A 22 19.19 2.20 2.46
C PRO A 22 18.11 1.78 1.45
N THR A 23 17.79 2.71 0.55
CA THR A 23 16.95 2.48 -0.61
C THR A 23 17.44 3.29 -1.81
N VAL A 24 16.88 3.04 -2.99
CA VAL A 24 17.31 3.66 -4.26
C VAL A 24 16.52 4.93 -4.54
N GLU A 25 17.23 6.02 -4.87
CA GLU A 25 16.67 7.21 -5.49
C GLU A 25 17.26 7.38 -6.88
N VAL A 26 16.40 7.69 -7.87
CA VAL A 26 16.79 7.86 -9.27
C VAL A 26 16.41 9.24 -9.75
N GLU A 27 17.30 9.87 -10.51
CA GLU A 27 17.07 11.07 -11.32
C GLU A 27 17.14 10.71 -12.80
N VAL A 28 16.19 11.19 -13.57
CA VAL A 28 16.19 11.11 -15.05
C VAL A 28 16.15 12.51 -15.61
N ILE A 29 17.05 12.81 -16.55
CA ILE A 29 17.16 14.11 -17.19
C ILE A 29 16.74 13.99 -18.65
N LEU A 30 15.88 14.93 -19.09
CA LEU A 30 15.42 15.03 -20.46
C LEU A 30 16.00 16.30 -21.10
N ASP A 31 16.46 16.18 -22.35
CA ASP A 31 16.96 17.32 -23.15
C ASP A 31 17.98 18.19 -22.37
N ASP A 32 18.80 17.59 -21.50
CA ASP A 32 19.82 18.21 -20.64
C ASP A 32 19.32 19.25 -19.61
N CYS A 33 18.01 19.39 -19.40
CA CYS A 33 17.49 20.46 -18.53
C CYS A 33 16.23 20.12 -17.71
N ILE A 34 15.45 19.10 -18.05
CA ILE A 34 14.23 18.72 -17.34
C ILE A 34 14.51 17.48 -16.51
N MET A 35 14.22 17.51 -15.21
CA MET A 35 14.55 16.42 -14.29
C MET A 35 13.30 15.86 -13.62
N GLY A 36 13.21 14.52 -13.60
CA GLY A 36 12.32 13.78 -12.72
C GLY A 36 13.12 13.00 -11.69
N ARG A 37 12.66 13.00 -10.42
CA ARG A 37 13.28 12.29 -9.32
C ARG A 37 12.28 11.40 -8.61
N ALA A 38 12.65 10.16 -8.32
CA ALA A 38 11.81 9.23 -7.58
C ALA A 38 12.64 8.40 -6.60
N ALA A 39 12.05 8.11 -5.44
CA ALA A 39 12.63 7.23 -4.43
C ALA A 39 11.75 5.99 -4.25
N VAL A 40 12.38 4.83 -4.10
CA VAL A 40 11.72 3.52 -4.07
C VAL A 40 11.39 3.12 -2.63
N PRO A 41 10.15 2.69 -2.32
CA PRO A 41 9.80 2.16 -1.00
C PRO A 41 10.30 0.72 -0.81
N SER A 42 10.35 0.25 0.45
CA SER A 42 10.83 -1.08 0.85
C SER A 42 9.89 -1.77 1.84
N GLY A 43 9.64 -3.06 1.70
CA GLY A 43 8.80 -3.83 2.61
C GLY A 43 9.54 -4.32 3.87
N ALA A 44 8.82 -4.51 4.98
CA ALA A 44 9.29 -5.27 6.16
C ALA A 44 8.86 -6.74 6.07
N SER A 45 7.56 -6.98 5.81
CA SER A 45 7.04 -8.26 5.34
C SER A 45 7.00 -8.25 3.82
N THR A 46 7.35 -9.35 3.18
CA THR A 46 7.34 -9.48 1.72
C THR A 46 6.67 -10.77 1.34
N GLY A 47 5.69 -10.72 0.44
CA GLY A 47 5.07 -11.90 -0.15
C GLY A 47 6.13 -12.73 -0.94
N ALA A 48 6.03 -14.04 -0.88
CA ALA A 48 7.01 -14.94 -1.50
C ALA A 48 7.11 -14.76 -3.03
N PHE A 49 6.13 -14.13 -3.65
CA PHE A 49 6.04 -13.95 -5.10
C PHE A 49 6.29 -12.52 -5.58
N GLU A 50 6.74 -11.63 -4.71
CA GLU A 50 7.14 -10.28 -5.09
C GLU A 50 8.34 -10.28 -6.04
N ALA A 51 8.44 -9.23 -6.87
CA ALA A 51 9.66 -8.97 -7.61
C ALA A 51 10.82 -8.67 -6.66
N VAL A 52 12.03 -9.05 -7.05
CA VAL A 52 13.20 -9.04 -6.17
C VAL A 52 13.67 -7.61 -5.88
N GLU A 53 13.61 -7.20 -4.63
CA GLU A 53 14.34 -6.04 -4.13
C GLU A 53 15.82 -6.44 -3.99
N LEU A 54 16.68 -5.91 -4.87
CA LEU A 54 18.10 -6.28 -4.87
C LEU A 54 18.80 -5.64 -3.67
N ARG A 55 19.46 -6.49 -2.87
CA ARG A 55 20.26 -6.13 -1.70
C ARG A 55 21.68 -6.67 -1.85
N ASP A 56 22.68 -5.88 -1.46
CA ASP A 56 24.10 -6.20 -1.68
C ASP A 56 24.57 -7.42 -0.87
N GLY A 57 23.95 -7.70 0.29
CA GLY A 57 24.49 -8.65 1.25
C GLY A 57 25.76 -8.10 1.94
N GLY A 58 26.58 -8.99 2.52
CA GLY A 58 27.83 -8.62 3.18
C GLY A 58 27.62 -7.80 4.47
N ASP A 59 28.65 -7.00 4.85
CA ASP A 59 28.66 -6.31 6.15
C ASP A 59 28.08 -4.87 6.08
N ARG A 60 28.10 -4.25 4.89
CA ARG A 60 27.64 -2.89 4.71
C ARG A 60 26.13 -2.80 4.96
N TYR A 61 25.69 -1.86 5.81
CA TYR A 61 24.31 -1.74 6.29
C TYR A 61 23.71 -3.07 6.81
N ASN A 62 24.52 -3.90 7.47
CA ASN A 62 24.10 -5.22 7.94
C ASN A 62 23.54 -6.15 6.85
N GLY A 63 24.03 -6.01 5.62
CA GLY A 63 23.61 -6.82 4.47
C GLY A 63 22.43 -6.25 3.67
N VAL A 64 21.86 -5.11 4.06
CA VAL A 64 20.71 -4.52 3.37
C VAL A 64 21.06 -3.32 2.48
N GLY A 65 22.36 -3.13 2.14
CA GLY A 65 22.82 -2.13 1.17
C GLY A 65 22.15 -2.28 -0.20
N VAL A 66 22.15 -1.21 -1.01
CA VAL A 66 21.53 -1.21 -2.36
C VAL A 66 22.49 -0.70 -3.44
N GLN A 67 23.81 -0.78 -3.17
CA GLN A 67 24.82 -0.28 -4.10
C GLN A 67 24.80 -1.03 -5.44
N ASP A 68 24.56 -2.35 -5.43
CA ASP A 68 24.45 -3.16 -6.65
C ASP A 68 23.25 -2.68 -7.51
N ALA A 69 22.12 -2.33 -6.89
CA ALA A 69 20.99 -1.77 -7.59
C ALA A 69 21.29 -0.37 -8.15
N VAL A 70 22.00 0.47 -7.40
CA VAL A 70 22.45 1.79 -7.85
C VAL A 70 23.41 1.64 -9.04
N ASP A 71 24.37 0.72 -8.96
CA ASP A 71 25.31 0.46 -10.06
C ASP A 71 24.63 -0.09 -11.31
N ASN A 72 23.61 -0.94 -11.13
CA ASN A 72 22.76 -1.42 -12.24
C ASN A 72 22.03 -0.26 -12.94
N VAL A 73 21.52 0.73 -12.20
CA VAL A 73 20.93 1.92 -12.82
C VAL A 73 21.98 2.71 -13.58
N ASN A 74 23.10 3.05 -12.93
CA ASN A 74 24.10 3.98 -13.46
C ASN A 74 24.91 3.43 -14.66
N ASN A 75 25.10 2.09 -14.74
CA ASN A 75 25.98 1.49 -15.73
C ASN A 75 25.29 0.58 -16.74
N ILE A 76 24.08 0.09 -16.43
CA ILE A 76 23.40 -0.91 -17.27
C ILE A 76 22.09 -0.36 -17.80
N ILE A 77 21.19 0.13 -16.92
CA ILE A 77 19.88 0.64 -17.32
C ILE A 77 20.06 1.97 -18.06
N ALA A 78 20.91 2.87 -17.55
CA ALA A 78 21.18 4.15 -18.20
C ALA A 78 21.64 3.96 -19.67
N ASP A 79 22.61 3.08 -19.92
CA ASP A 79 23.10 2.80 -21.26
C ASP A 79 22.02 2.27 -22.22
N ALA A 80 21.02 1.56 -21.68
CA ALA A 80 19.96 0.97 -22.48
C ALA A 80 18.82 1.93 -22.84
N ILE A 81 18.57 2.98 -22.02
CA ILE A 81 17.41 3.85 -22.20
C ILE A 81 17.78 5.28 -22.59
N ILE A 82 19.03 5.71 -22.44
CA ILE A 82 19.51 7.00 -22.98
C ILE A 82 19.25 7.03 -24.49
N GLY A 83 18.72 8.14 -24.99
CA GLY A 83 18.27 8.30 -26.36
C GLY A 83 16.81 7.90 -26.62
N MET A 84 16.13 7.22 -25.67
CA MET A 84 14.71 6.90 -25.78
C MET A 84 13.82 8.13 -25.53
N ASN A 85 12.59 8.06 -26.03
CA ASN A 85 11.59 9.09 -25.78
C ASN A 85 10.90 8.82 -24.41
N ALA A 86 11.04 9.74 -23.47
CA ALA A 86 10.42 9.65 -22.15
C ALA A 86 8.88 9.63 -22.18
N LEU A 87 8.24 10.14 -23.26
CA LEU A 87 6.78 10.06 -23.40
C LEU A 87 6.28 8.65 -23.74
N ASP A 88 7.15 7.74 -24.12
CA ASP A 88 6.79 6.33 -24.37
C ASP A 88 7.15 5.45 -23.16
N GLN A 89 6.44 5.69 -22.05
CA GLN A 89 6.64 4.95 -20.78
C GLN A 89 6.63 3.44 -20.99
N VAL A 90 5.72 2.95 -21.82
CA VAL A 90 5.57 1.49 -22.07
C VAL A 90 6.82 0.93 -22.75
N ALA A 91 7.41 1.66 -23.71
CA ALA A 91 8.64 1.22 -24.37
C ALA A 91 9.84 1.25 -23.41
N VAL A 92 9.95 2.27 -22.56
CA VAL A 92 11.02 2.37 -21.56
C VAL A 92 10.92 1.22 -20.53
N ASP A 93 9.75 1.00 -19.95
CA ASP A 93 9.52 -0.08 -19.00
C ASP A 93 9.81 -1.45 -19.62
N LYS A 94 9.35 -1.66 -20.86
CA LYS A 94 9.60 -2.89 -21.62
C LYS A 94 11.09 -3.11 -21.86
N ALA A 95 11.84 -2.08 -22.24
CA ALA A 95 13.29 -2.18 -22.46
C ALA A 95 14.01 -2.64 -21.19
N MET A 96 13.63 -2.10 -20.01
CA MET A 96 14.21 -2.51 -18.73
C MET A 96 13.83 -3.95 -18.34
N ILE A 97 12.59 -4.37 -18.56
CA ILE A 97 12.13 -5.75 -18.32
C ILE A 97 12.90 -6.75 -19.21
N GLU A 98 13.06 -6.45 -20.50
CA GLU A 98 13.80 -7.31 -21.43
C GLU A 98 15.30 -7.35 -21.11
N LEU A 99 15.88 -6.25 -20.62
CA LEU A 99 17.27 -6.15 -20.17
C LEU A 99 17.55 -7.02 -18.94
N ASP A 100 16.62 -7.05 -17.99
CA ASP A 100 16.66 -7.96 -16.84
C ASP A 100 16.52 -9.41 -17.29
N GLY A 101 15.49 -9.72 -18.06
CA GLY A 101 15.25 -11.02 -18.67
C GLY A 101 14.84 -12.13 -17.68
N THR A 102 14.64 -11.82 -16.39
CA THR A 102 14.16 -12.76 -15.38
C THR A 102 12.67 -12.51 -15.05
N PRO A 103 11.92 -13.55 -14.62
CA PRO A 103 10.48 -13.38 -14.35
C PRO A 103 10.16 -12.40 -13.22
N ASN A 104 11.09 -12.25 -12.27
CA ASN A 104 10.91 -11.49 -11.04
C ASN A 104 11.94 -10.37 -10.84
N LYS A 105 12.59 -9.91 -11.92
CA LYS A 105 13.59 -8.83 -11.92
C LYS A 105 14.81 -9.10 -11.01
N ALA A 106 15.18 -10.38 -10.87
CA ALA A 106 16.26 -10.80 -9.97
C ALA A 106 17.67 -10.37 -10.41
N LYS A 107 17.85 -10.03 -11.70
CA LYS A 107 19.18 -9.65 -12.24
C LYS A 107 19.53 -8.19 -11.97
N LEU A 108 18.62 -7.28 -12.25
CA LEU A 108 18.84 -5.83 -12.09
C LEU A 108 18.28 -5.28 -10.78
N GLY A 109 17.25 -5.93 -10.24
CA GLY A 109 16.50 -5.50 -9.08
C GLY A 109 15.23 -4.71 -9.44
N ALA A 110 14.10 -5.09 -8.85
CA ALA A 110 12.86 -4.36 -9.01
C ALA A 110 12.97 -2.93 -8.48
N ASN A 111 13.76 -2.69 -7.43
CA ASN A 111 14.06 -1.37 -6.90
C ASN A 111 14.79 -0.48 -7.90
N ALA A 112 15.80 -0.99 -8.60
CA ALA A 112 16.50 -0.27 -9.67
C ALA A 112 15.53 0.10 -10.81
N ILE A 113 14.79 -0.88 -11.32
CA ILE A 113 13.86 -0.71 -12.45
C ILE A 113 12.72 0.26 -12.10
N LEU A 114 12.11 0.11 -10.91
CA LEU A 114 11.01 0.99 -10.47
C LEU A 114 11.47 2.42 -10.29
N GLY A 115 12.64 2.65 -9.71
CA GLY A 115 13.20 3.99 -9.53
C GLY A 115 13.26 4.74 -10.85
N VAL A 116 13.77 4.08 -11.89
CA VAL A 116 13.84 4.63 -13.26
C VAL A 116 12.44 4.83 -13.84
N SER A 117 11.56 3.83 -13.76
CA SER A 117 10.18 3.92 -14.29
C SER A 117 9.41 5.12 -13.73
N MET A 118 9.47 5.35 -12.41
CA MET A 118 8.83 6.50 -11.77
C MET A 118 9.50 7.83 -12.12
N ALA A 119 10.84 7.87 -12.17
CA ALA A 119 11.57 9.09 -12.49
C ALA A 119 11.32 9.54 -13.93
N VAL A 120 11.24 8.60 -14.89
CA VAL A 120 10.88 8.89 -16.29
C VAL A 120 9.49 9.52 -16.39
N ALA A 121 8.50 8.94 -15.69
CA ALA A 121 7.13 9.47 -15.69
C ALA A 121 7.07 10.90 -15.11
N LYS A 122 7.80 11.17 -14.03
CA LYS A 122 7.91 12.51 -13.43
C LYS A 122 8.58 13.51 -14.37
N ALA A 123 9.69 13.12 -15.00
CA ALA A 123 10.39 13.96 -15.99
C ALA A 123 9.50 14.26 -17.19
N ALA A 124 8.75 13.27 -17.67
CA ALA A 124 7.81 13.43 -18.78
C ALA A 124 6.65 14.38 -18.43
N ALA A 125 6.09 14.28 -17.21
CA ALA A 125 5.07 15.18 -16.71
C ALA A 125 5.58 16.63 -16.64
N GLU A 126 6.77 16.84 -16.08
CA GLU A 126 7.45 18.14 -15.98
C GLU A 126 7.71 18.72 -17.40
N ALA A 127 8.16 17.88 -18.34
CA ALA A 127 8.40 18.28 -19.72
C ALA A 127 7.14 18.79 -20.44
N LEU A 128 5.97 18.32 -20.03
CA LEU A 128 4.68 18.74 -20.57
C LEU A 128 4.00 19.84 -19.75
N ASP A 129 4.64 20.33 -18.68
CA ASP A 129 4.05 21.28 -17.72
C ASP A 129 2.69 20.78 -17.20
N MET A 130 2.66 19.49 -16.82
CA MET A 130 1.47 18.80 -16.32
C MET A 130 1.70 18.23 -14.93
N PRO A 131 0.72 18.29 -14.01
CA PRO A 131 0.76 17.50 -12.77
C PRO A 131 0.88 16.00 -13.07
N LEU A 132 1.62 15.27 -12.25
CA LEU A 132 1.88 13.84 -12.49
C LEU A 132 0.60 13.01 -12.58
N TYR A 133 -0.38 13.25 -11.67
CA TYR A 133 -1.66 12.53 -11.71
C TYR A 133 -2.42 12.73 -13.02
N GLN A 134 -2.34 13.93 -13.61
CA GLN A 134 -3.00 14.26 -14.87
C GLN A 134 -2.23 13.68 -16.06
N TYR A 135 -0.89 13.70 -16.03
CA TYR A 135 -0.06 13.05 -17.06
C TYR A 135 -0.34 11.54 -17.13
N LEU A 136 -0.41 10.87 -15.98
CA LEU A 136 -0.64 9.43 -15.91
C LEU A 136 -2.09 9.02 -16.21
N GLY A 137 -3.08 9.82 -15.77
CA GLY A 137 -4.50 9.45 -15.82
C GLY A 137 -5.33 10.20 -16.88
N GLY A 138 -4.75 11.22 -17.50
CA GLY A 138 -5.44 12.06 -18.48
C GLY A 138 -6.44 13.01 -17.83
N PHE A 139 -7.27 13.66 -18.65
CA PHE A 139 -8.18 14.74 -18.22
C PHE A 139 -9.29 14.29 -17.23
N ASN A 140 -9.55 13.00 -17.11
CA ASN A 140 -10.59 12.46 -16.21
C ASN A 140 -10.05 11.96 -14.87
N ALA A 141 -8.78 12.21 -14.55
CA ALA A 141 -8.17 11.92 -13.26
C ALA A 141 -8.68 12.95 -12.22
N LYS A 142 -9.65 12.59 -11.38
CA LYS A 142 -10.36 13.52 -10.49
C LYS A 142 -10.92 12.89 -9.21
N THR A 143 -10.85 11.56 -9.08
CA THR A 143 -11.39 10.87 -7.91
C THR A 143 -10.39 10.91 -6.77
N MET A 144 -10.74 11.63 -5.70
CA MET A 144 -9.98 11.66 -4.46
C MET A 144 -10.22 10.38 -3.67
N PRO A 145 -9.17 9.74 -3.14
CA PRO A 145 -9.32 8.45 -2.48
C PRO A 145 -9.87 8.58 -1.06
N VAL A 146 -10.65 7.58 -0.63
CA VAL A 146 -10.93 7.33 0.79
C VAL A 146 -9.64 6.79 1.43
N PRO A 147 -9.08 7.47 2.45
CA PRO A 147 -7.89 6.98 3.11
C PRO A 147 -8.20 5.85 4.09
N MET A 148 -7.39 4.79 4.04
CA MET A 148 -7.33 3.72 5.03
C MET A 148 -6.22 4.07 6.02
N MET A 149 -6.56 4.78 7.12
CA MET A 149 -5.56 5.30 8.05
C MET A 149 -5.29 4.32 9.18
N ASN A 150 -4.10 3.75 9.17
CA ASN A 150 -3.64 2.81 10.19
C ASN A 150 -3.33 3.54 11.50
N ILE A 151 -4.20 3.42 12.50
CA ILE A 151 -4.10 4.14 13.78
C ILE A 151 -3.74 3.25 14.98
N MET A 152 -3.80 1.92 14.80
CA MET A 152 -3.36 0.93 15.81
C MET A 152 -2.59 -0.18 15.12
N ASN A 153 -1.39 -0.49 15.63
CA ASN A 153 -0.49 -1.49 15.10
C ASN A 153 -0.29 -2.69 16.02
N GLY A 154 -0.09 -3.85 15.42
CA GLY A 154 0.35 -5.09 16.04
C GLY A 154 1.22 -5.91 15.09
N GLY A 155 1.27 -7.22 15.26
CA GLY A 155 2.01 -8.14 14.38
C GLY A 155 3.46 -7.72 14.16
N LYS A 156 3.92 -7.76 12.90
CA LYS A 156 5.29 -7.34 12.52
C LYS A 156 5.54 -5.83 12.63
N HIS A 157 4.49 -5.02 12.70
CA HIS A 157 4.60 -3.56 12.74
C HIS A 157 4.79 -2.99 14.16
N ALA A 158 4.70 -3.83 15.20
CA ALA A 158 4.83 -3.42 16.59
C ALA A 158 5.31 -4.55 17.52
N ASP A 159 6.14 -4.20 18.50
CA ASP A 159 6.54 -5.13 19.57
C ASP A 159 5.52 -5.07 20.71
N ASN A 160 4.38 -5.73 20.53
CA ASN A 160 3.27 -5.81 21.51
C ASN A 160 2.55 -7.16 21.43
N THR A 161 1.40 -7.28 22.16
CA THR A 161 0.60 -8.51 22.23
C THR A 161 -0.56 -8.56 21.22
N VAL A 162 -0.65 -7.63 20.29
CA VAL A 162 -1.73 -7.61 19.30
C VAL A 162 -1.28 -8.39 18.07
N ASP A 163 -1.94 -9.51 17.75
CA ASP A 163 -1.55 -10.38 16.62
C ASP A 163 -1.93 -9.80 15.25
N ILE A 164 -3.04 -9.08 15.17
CA ILE A 164 -3.49 -8.40 13.94
C ILE A 164 -2.58 -7.19 13.67
N GLN A 165 -2.02 -7.11 12.48
CA GLN A 165 -0.96 -6.16 12.15
C GLN A 165 -1.44 -4.71 12.07
N GLU A 166 -2.64 -4.47 11.48
CA GLU A 166 -3.15 -3.11 11.25
C GLU A 166 -4.65 -3.00 11.53
N PHE A 167 -5.01 -1.91 12.21
CA PHE A 167 -6.39 -1.48 12.39
C PHE A 167 -6.54 -0.06 11.83
N MET A 168 -7.33 0.05 10.79
CA MET A 168 -7.49 1.28 10.02
C MET A 168 -8.88 1.87 10.17
N ILE A 169 -8.95 3.20 10.24
CA ILE A 169 -10.22 3.94 10.11
C ILE A 169 -10.39 4.43 8.68
N MET A 170 -11.65 4.39 8.21
CA MET A 170 -12.03 4.86 6.88
C MET A 170 -13.16 5.89 6.98
N PRO A 171 -12.90 7.17 6.65
CA PRO A 171 -13.86 8.27 6.79
C PRO A 171 -14.82 8.33 5.60
N VAL A 172 -15.67 7.30 5.46
CA VAL A 172 -16.60 7.15 4.33
C VAL A 172 -17.74 8.17 4.33
N GLY A 173 -18.00 8.83 5.48
CA GLY A 173 -19.03 9.86 5.61
C GLY A 173 -18.51 11.29 5.37
N ALA A 174 -17.25 11.47 4.98
CA ALA A 174 -16.70 12.78 4.65
C ALA A 174 -17.22 13.29 3.29
N GLU A 175 -17.30 14.62 3.14
CA GLU A 175 -17.75 15.27 1.90
C GLU A 175 -16.59 15.58 0.93
N SER A 176 -15.33 15.52 1.41
CA SER A 176 -14.12 15.81 0.65
C SER A 176 -12.91 15.10 1.27
N PHE A 177 -11.81 15.02 0.54
CA PHE A 177 -10.57 14.45 1.08
C PHE A 177 -10.02 15.29 2.24
N LYS A 178 -10.10 16.61 2.14
CA LYS A 178 -9.68 17.54 3.21
C LYS A 178 -10.45 17.26 4.50
N GLU A 179 -11.78 17.08 4.43
CA GLU A 179 -12.61 16.72 5.58
C GLU A 179 -12.28 15.32 6.10
N ALA A 180 -12.06 14.37 5.22
CA ALA A 180 -11.63 13.01 5.58
C ALA A 180 -10.33 13.02 6.40
N LEU A 181 -9.34 13.79 5.94
CA LEU A 181 -8.06 13.93 6.65
C LEU A 181 -8.23 14.61 8.01
N ARG A 182 -9.07 15.66 8.11
CA ARG A 182 -9.40 16.35 9.37
C ARG A 182 -10.04 15.37 10.37
N MET A 183 -11.07 14.64 9.95
CA MET A 183 -11.76 13.65 10.79
C MET A 183 -10.77 12.62 11.36
N CYS A 184 -9.93 12.04 10.51
CA CYS A 184 -8.95 11.06 10.92
C CYS A 184 -7.90 11.64 11.89
N SER A 185 -7.42 12.86 11.66
CA SER A 185 -6.49 13.53 12.56
C SER A 185 -7.11 13.78 13.94
N GLU A 186 -8.35 14.24 14.00
CA GLU A 186 -9.07 14.46 15.25
C GLU A 186 -9.27 13.16 16.04
N ILE A 187 -9.68 12.08 15.34
CA ILE A 187 -9.83 10.73 15.95
C ILE A 187 -8.49 10.24 16.48
N TYR A 188 -7.40 10.36 15.70
CA TYR A 188 -6.06 9.95 16.11
C TYR A 188 -5.61 10.63 17.40
N HIS A 189 -5.86 11.94 17.53
CA HIS A 189 -5.57 12.70 18.77
C HIS A 189 -6.46 12.27 19.95
N LYS A 190 -7.75 11.96 19.70
CA LYS A 190 -8.64 11.42 20.73
C LYS A 190 -8.21 10.03 21.18
N LEU A 191 -7.83 9.16 20.24
CA LEU A 191 -7.31 7.82 20.56
C LEU A 191 -6.07 7.90 21.45
N LYS A 192 -5.13 8.80 21.15
CA LYS A 192 -3.97 9.06 22.02
C LYS A 192 -4.36 9.41 23.44
N ARG A 193 -5.42 10.23 23.61
CA ARG A 193 -5.93 10.60 24.93
C ARG A 193 -6.60 9.42 25.61
N VAL A 194 -7.47 8.69 24.92
CA VAL A 194 -8.15 7.48 25.45
C VAL A 194 -7.14 6.47 25.98
N LEU A 195 -6.07 6.21 25.20
CA LEU A 195 -4.98 5.31 25.62
C LEU A 195 -4.29 5.81 26.90
N LYS A 196 -3.94 7.10 26.96
CA LYS A 196 -3.31 7.69 28.15
C LYS A 196 -4.18 7.60 29.39
N ASP A 197 -5.47 7.93 29.26
CA ASP A 197 -6.42 7.90 30.37
C ASP A 197 -6.61 6.50 30.94
N LYS A 198 -6.37 5.45 30.11
CA LYS A 198 -6.36 4.05 30.52
C LYS A 198 -4.97 3.52 30.94
N GLY A 199 -3.94 4.36 30.95
CA GLY A 199 -2.57 3.95 31.32
C GLY A 199 -1.87 3.09 30.28
N LEU A 200 -2.36 3.09 29.02
CA LEU A 200 -1.81 2.32 27.92
C LEU A 200 -0.70 3.10 27.16
N SER A 201 0.20 2.37 26.52
CA SER A 201 1.28 2.95 25.71
C SER A 201 0.74 3.79 24.55
N THR A 202 1.39 4.93 24.30
CA THR A 202 1.17 5.77 23.11
C THR A 202 2.40 5.82 22.22
N ALA A 203 3.34 4.86 22.36
CA ALA A 203 4.37 4.60 21.38
C ALA A 203 3.71 4.14 20.06
N VAL A 204 4.38 4.41 18.94
CA VAL A 204 3.86 4.12 17.61
C VAL A 204 4.70 3.05 16.92
N GLY A 205 4.06 2.25 16.08
CA GLY A 205 4.70 1.30 15.18
C GLY A 205 5.28 1.97 13.93
N ASP A 206 5.73 1.15 13.00
CA ASP A 206 6.41 1.58 11.77
C ASP A 206 5.55 2.49 10.90
N GLU A 207 4.25 2.32 10.92
CA GLU A 207 3.31 3.10 10.10
C GLU A 207 2.63 4.25 10.86
N GLY A 208 3.04 4.49 12.12
CA GLY A 208 2.56 5.61 12.91
C GLY A 208 1.31 5.32 13.75
N GLY A 209 0.73 4.12 13.67
CA GLY A 209 -0.34 3.67 14.57
C GLY A 209 0.17 3.41 15.98
N PHE A 210 -0.68 3.62 17.01
CA PHE A 210 -0.33 3.32 18.40
C PHE A 210 -0.19 1.81 18.61
N ALA A 211 0.71 1.41 19.52
CA ALA A 211 1.08 0.03 19.73
C ALA A 211 1.01 -0.41 21.23
N PRO A 212 -0.15 -0.30 21.91
CA PRO A 212 -0.30 -0.80 23.25
C PRO A 212 -0.42 -2.33 23.28
N ASP A 213 -0.11 -2.96 24.44
CA ASP A 213 -0.48 -4.34 24.71
C ASP A 213 -1.98 -4.46 24.94
N LEU A 214 -2.64 -5.30 24.17
CA LEU A 214 -4.08 -5.56 24.28
C LEU A 214 -4.37 -7.04 24.08
N PRO A 215 -5.46 -7.58 24.71
CA PRO A 215 -5.70 -9.01 24.74
C PRO A 215 -6.30 -9.60 23.46
N THR A 216 -7.03 -8.81 22.67
CA THR A 216 -7.78 -9.29 21.50
C THR A 216 -8.00 -8.17 20.48
N ALA A 217 -8.34 -8.55 19.26
CA ALA A 217 -8.80 -7.61 18.22
C ALA A 217 -10.03 -6.79 18.66
N ASP A 218 -10.97 -7.41 19.38
CA ASP A 218 -12.13 -6.73 19.95
C ASP A 218 -11.72 -5.56 20.86
N ALA A 219 -10.73 -5.78 21.74
CA ALA A 219 -10.26 -4.74 22.66
C ALA A 219 -9.64 -3.54 21.90
N VAL A 220 -8.97 -3.81 20.78
CA VAL A 220 -8.44 -2.75 19.90
C VAL A 220 -9.58 -1.95 19.27
N ILE A 221 -10.55 -2.64 18.65
CA ILE A 221 -11.67 -1.99 17.94
C ILE A 221 -12.56 -1.20 18.92
N ASP A 222 -12.76 -1.70 20.15
CA ASP A 222 -13.54 -0.98 21.16
C ASP A 222 -12.86 0.34 21.59
N LEU A 223 -11.51 0.41 21.64
CA LEU A 223 -10.77 1.65 21.89
C LEU A 223 -10.87 2.64 20.71
N ILE A 224 -10.81 2.14 19.49
CA ILE A 224 -11.02 2.95 18.29
C ILE A 224 -12.44 3.51 18.27
N LYS A 225 -13.45 2.68 18.58
CA LYS A 225 -14.84 3.12 18.68
C LYS A 225 -15.00 4.25 19.70
N GLU A 226 -14.45 4.08 20.92
CA GLU A 226 -14.47 5.12 21.95
C GLU A 226 -13.86 6.43 21.45
N ALA A 227 -12.73 6.35 20.74
CA ALA A 227 -12.06 7.52 20.19
C ALA A 227 -12.89 8.23 19.10
N VAL A 228 -13.57 7.48 18.22
CA VAL A 228 -14.48 8.00 17.19
C VAL A 228 -15.66 8.72 17.83
N GLU A 229 -16.31 8.11 18.83
CA GLU A 229 -17.46 8.68 19.51
C GLU A 229 -17.06 9.95 20.34
N VAL A 230 -15.91 9.93 21.02
CA VAL A 230 -15.37 11.09 21.76
C VAL A 230 -14.94 12.22 20.80
N ALA A 231 -14.57 11.89 19.56
CA ALA A 231 -14.30 12.88 18.53
C ALA A 231 -15.59 13.53 17.97
N GLY A 232 -16.76 12.95 18.25
CA GLY A 232 -18.05 13.46 17.82
C GLY A 232 -18.55 12.90 16.48
N TYR A 233 -17.90 11.85 15.99
CA TYR A 233 -18.28 11.17 14.75
C TYR A 233 -19.14 9.94 14.99
N LYS A 234 -19.98 9.58 14.02
CA LYS A 234 -20.90 8.45 14.09
C LYS A 234 -20.20 7.16 13.67
N TRP A 235 -20.11 6.24 14.63
CA TRP A 235 -19.58 4.90 14.40
C TRP A 235 -20.43 4.13 13.40
N GLY A 236 -19.80 3.63 12.35
CA GLY A 236 -20.44 2.84 11.28
C GLY A 236 -21.13 3.65 10.17
N GLU A 237 -21.40 4.97 10.39
CA GLU A 237 -21.89 5.88 9.37
C GLU A 237 -20.76 6.75 8.80
N ASP A 238 -20.14 7.60 9.65
CA ASP A 238 -19.06 8.49 9.23
C ASP A 238 -17.74 7.73 9.08
N ILE A 239 -17.50 6.78 10.00
CA ILE A 239 -16.25 6.00 10.10
C ILE A 239 -16.56 4.51 10.06
N LYS A 240 -15.91 3.82 9.14
CA LYS A 240 -15.83 2.36 9.07
C LYS A 240 -14.43 1.87 9.40
N ILE A 241 -14.28 0.56 9.57
CA ILE A 241 -13.03 -0.10 9.93
C ILE A 241 -12.52 -0.94 8.77
N ALA A 242 -11.21 -0.86 8.54
CA ALA A 242 -10.47 -1.83 7.75
C ALA A 242 -9.41 -2.51 8.62
N MET A 243 -9.08 -3.75 8.31
CA MET A 243 -8.11 -4.56 9.05
C MET A 243 -7.15 -5.24 8.10
N ASP A 244 -5.91 -5.39 8.55
CA ASP A 244 -4.90 -6.22 7.89
C ASP A 244 -4.21 -7.10 8.95
N PRO A 245 -4.53 -8.39 9.02
CA PRO A 245 -3.86 -9.32 9.91
C PRO A 245 -2.49 -9.78 9.41
N ALA A 246 -2.18 -9.61 8.10
CA ALA A 246 -1.03 -10.24 7.45
C ALA A 246 -0.97 -11.75 7.81
N ALA A 247 -2.07 -12.47 7.52
CA ALA A 247 -2.30 -13.80 8.09
C ALA A 247 -1.27 -14.86 7.69
N THR A 248 -0.49 -14.65 6.64
CA THR A 248 0.66 -15.48 6.30
C THR A 248 1.67 -15.55 7.45
N GLU A 249 1.85 -14.47 8.22
CA GLU A 249 2.75 -14.41 9.38
C GLU A 249 2.23 -15.21 10.60
N LEU A 250 0.94 -15.53 10.62
CA LEU A 250 0.30 -16.34 11.67
C LEU A 250 0.23 -17.82 11.27
N TYR A 251 0.47 -18.14 9.98
CA TYR A 251 0.29 -19.48 9.45
C TYR A 251 1.54 -20.34 9.63
N ASP A 252 1.40 -21.52 10.24
CA ASP A 252 2.46 -22.54 10.28
C ASP A 252 2.18 -23.64 9.27
N GLU A 253 3.05 -23.72 8.23
CA GLU A 253 2.95 -24.74 7.18
C GLU A 253 3.05 -26.19 7.71
N LYS A 254 3.61 -26.41 8.91
CA LYS A 254 3.81 -27.74 9.47
C LYS A 254 2.52 -28.39 9.93
N ASP A 255 1.61 -27.58 10.51
CA ASP A 255 0.33 -28.08 11.00
C ASP A 255 -0.86 -27.55 10.22
N GLY A 256 -0.64 -26.60 9.30
CA GLY A 256 -1.66 -26.01 8.45
C GLY A 256 -2.64 -25.11 9.22
N LYS A 257 -2.18 -24.43 10.25
CA LYS A 257 -3.03 -23.61 11.12
C LYS A 257 -2.46 -22.23 11.37
N TYR A 258 -3.34 -21.36 11.85
CA TYR A 258 -3.04 -19.96 12.21
C TYR A 258 -2.84 -19.87 13.73
N HIS A 259 -1.65 -19.47 14.16
CA HIS A 259 -1.25 -19.32 15.55
C HIS A 259 -1.32 -17.87 15.98
N PHE A 260 -1.93 -17.61 17.13
CA PHE A 260 -2.10 -16.28 17.72
C PHE A 260 -1.27 -16.17 19.01
N PRO A 261 0.03 -15.88 18.92
CA PRO A 261 0.93 -15.88 20.08
C PRO A 261 0.58 -14.80 21.10
N GLY A 262 0.16 -13.61 20.67
CA GLY A 262 -0.23 -12.53 21.56
C GLY A 262 -1.52 -12.82 22.31
N GLU A 263 -2.59 -13.25 21.61
CA GLU A 263 -3.83 -13.71 22.27
C GLU A 263 -3.54 -14.87 23.22
N SER A 264 -2.69 -15.82 22.80
CA SER A 264 -2.30 -16.99 23.64
C SER A 264 -1.62 -16.56 24.94
N LYS A 265 -0.67 -15.62 24.84
CA LYS A 265 0.03 -15.06 26.01
C LYS A 265 -0.93 -14.37 26.96
N MET A 266 -1.84 -13.56 26.44
CA MET A 266 -2.81 -12.82 27.24
C MET A 266 -3.89 -13.72 27.86
N ALA A 267 -4.31 -14.77 27.14
CA ALA A 267 -5.31 -15.73 27.62
C ALA A 267 -4.74 -16.82 28.55
N GLY A 268 -3.41 -17.00 28.61
CA GLY A 268 -2.74 -18.06 29.34
C GLY A 268 -3.01 -19.48 28.81
N LYS A 269 -3.41 -19.58 27.52
CA LYS A 269 -3.64 -20.83 26.81
C LYS A 269 -3.35 -20.65 25.33
N GLU A 270 -3.02 -21.72 24.63
CA GLU A 270 -2.79 -21.68 23.19
C GLU A 270 -4.07 -21.34 22.43
N ILE A 271 -3.95 -20.38 21.49
CA ILE A 271 -5.02 -19.96 20.57
C ILE A 271 -4.54 -20.26 19.16
N VAL A 272 -5.19 -21.22 18.54
CA VAL A 272 -4.88 -21.70 17.17
C VAL A 272 -6.19 -21.86 16.42
N ARG A 273 -6.19 -21.55 15.11
CA ARG A 273 -7.37 -21.62 14.25
C ARG A 273 -7.06 -22.36 12.95
N THR A 274 -7.97 -23.19 12.48
CA THR A 274 -7.96 -23.71 11.10
C THR A 274 -8.44 -22.61 10.13
N SER A 275 -8.35 -22.84 8.82
CA SER A 275 -8.87 -21.92 7.80
C SER A 275 -10.38 -21.64 7.99
N GLU A 276 -11.17 -22.68 8.30
CA GLU A 276 -12.59 -22.53 8.55
C GLU A 276 -12.86 -21.72 9.84
N GLU A 277 -12.09 -21.96 10.89
CA GLU A 277 -12.18 -21.20 12.15
C GLU A 277 -11.74 -19.75 11.98
N MET A 278 -10.78 -19.46 11.06
CA MET A 278 -10.44 -18.09 10.66
C MET A 278 -11.60 -17.39 9.94
N VAL A 279 -12.28 -18.09 9.03
CA VAL A 279 -13.47 -17.55 8.36
C VAL A 279 -14.58 -17.24 9.38
N ASP A 280 -14.82 -18.13 10.34
CA ASP A 280 -15.81 -17.89 11.41
C ASP A 280 -15.38 -16.75 12.35
N PHE A 281 -14.10 -16.59 12.63
CA PHE A 281 -13.56 -15.44 13.37
C PHE A 281 -13.86 -14.12 12.65
N TRP A 282 -13.60 -14.03 11.34
CA TRP A 282 -13.94 -12.83 10.54
C TRP A 282 -15.44 -12.58 10.50
N LYS A 283 -16.25 -13.61 10.32
CA LYS A 283 -17.73 -13.48 10.35
C LYS A 283 -18.22 -12.90 11.69
N ALA A 284 -17.66 -13.35 12.79
CA ALA A 284 -18.03 -12.86 14.13
C ALA A 284 -17.67 -11.37 14.30
N LEU A 285 -16.47 -10.96 13.89
CA LEU A 285 -16.03 -9.56 13.94
C LEU A 285 -16.89 -8.65 13.04
N VAL A 286 -17.15 -9.06 11.80
CA VAL A 286 -17.98 -8.32 10.84
C VAL A 286 -19.43 -8.18 11.31
N ALA A 287 -19.95 -9.19 12.02
CA ALA A 287 -21.31 -9.10 12.61
C ALA A 287 -21.39 -8.11 13.77
N LYS A 288 -20.27 -7.86 14.47
CA LYS A 288 -20.20 -7.01 15.66
C LYS A 288 -19.81 -5.57 15.35
N TYR A 289 -18.93 -5.37 14.38
CA TYR A 289 -18.29 -4.09 14.08
C TYR A 289 -18.51 -3.66 12.63
N PRO A 290 -18.45 -2.36 12.30
CA PRO A 290 -18.63 -1.86 10.95
C PRO A 290 -17.38 -2.06 10.08
N ILE A 291 -16.88 -3.30 10.03
CA ILE A 291 -15.73 -3.67 9.20
C ILE A 291 -16.18 -3.73 7.75
N ILE A 292 -15.55 -2.94 6.89
CA ILE A 292 -15.85 -2.86 5.45
C ILE A 292 -14.75 -3.49 4.58
N SER A 293 -13.54 -3.66 5.13
CA SER A 293 -12.39 -4.21 4.38
C SER A 293 -11.52 -5.08 5.27
N ILE A 294 -11.11 -6.24 4.76
CA ILE A 294 -10.14 -7.16 5.37
C ILE A 294 -9.09 -7.48 4.30
N GLU A 295 -7.85 -7.11 4.58
CA GLU A 295 -6.68 -7.43 3.76
C GLU A 295 -6.01 -8.67 4.31
N ASP A 296 -5.55 -9.57 3.43
CA ASP A 296 -4.83 -10.80 3.75
C ASP A 296 -5.38 -11.56 4.99
N GLY A 297 -6.70 -11.74 4.99
CA GLY A 297 -7.43 -12.41 6.07
C GLY A 297 -7.07 -13.90 6.24
N LEU A 298 -6.36 -14.48 5.27
CA LEU A 298 -5.82 -15.84 5.23
C LEU A 298 -4.44 -15.83 4.55
N ALA A 299 -3.65 -16.89 4.72
CA ALA A 299 -2.32 -17.02 4.14
C ALA A 299 -2.34 -16.99 2.61
N GLU A 300 -1.23 -16.53 1.99
CA GLU A 300 -1.09 -16.26 0.55
C GLU A 300 -1.24 -17.49 -0.35
N GLU A 301 -1.13 -18.71 0.17
CA GLU A 301 -1.34 -19.98 -0.57
C GLU A 301 -2.56 -20.76 -0.06
N ASP A 302 -3.32 -20.26 0.91
CA ASP A 302 -4.57 -20.89 1.37
C ASP A 302 -5.75 -20.58 0.43
N TRP A 303 -5.62 -20.92 -0.83
CA TRP A 303 -6.62 -20.63 -1.88
C TRP A 303 -8.02 -21.19 -1.56
N ALA A 304 -8.08 -22.36 -0.90
CA ALA A 304 -9.36 -22.96 -0.50
C ALA A 304 -10.04 -22.16 0.60
N GLY A 305 -9.28 -21.70 1.59
CA GLY A 305 -9.77 -20.79 2.62
C GLY A 305 -10.23 -19.46 2.04
N TRP A 306 -9.47 -18.87 1.10
CA TRP A 306 -9.85 -17.63 0.41
C TRP A 306 -11.15 -17.77 -0.39
N GLN A 307 -11.38 -18.90 -1.07
CA GLN A 307 -12.64 -19.16 -1.76
C GLN A 307 -13.81 -19.24 -0.75
N LEU A 308 -13.60 -19.89 0.41
CA LEU A 308 -14.61 -19.97 1.46
C LEU A 308 -14.89 -18.58 2.05
N LEU A 309 -13.85 -17.81 2.39
CA LEU A 309 -13.97 -16.45 2.91
C LEU A 309 -14.74 -15.54 1.95
N THR A 310 -14.40 -15.60 0.66
CA THR A 310 -15.07 -14.81 -0.39
C THR A 310 -16.53 -15.19 -0.54
N LYS A 311 -16.85 -16.48 -0.48
CA LYS A 311 -18.23 -16.97 -0.52
C LYS A 311 -19.07 -16.47 0.66
N GLU A 312 -18.49 -16.45 1.87
CA GLU A 312 -19.21 -16.13 3.11
C GLU A 312 -19.34 -14.61 3.34
N LEU A 313 -18.35 -13.81 2.95
CA LEU A 313 -18.27 -12.38 3.27
C LEU A 313 -18.16 -11.45 2.05
N GLY A 314 -17.81 -11.95 0.87
CA GLY A 314 -17.45 -11.11 -0.27
C GLY A 314 -18.55 -10.19 -0.81
N ASP A 315 -19.83 -10.43 -0.49
CA ASP A 315 -20.94 -9.51 -0.82
C ASP A 315 -21.04 -8.32 0.16
N LYS A 316 -20.41 -8.40 1.34
CA LYS A 316 -20.54 -7.44 2.45
C LYS A 316 -19.25 -6.73 2.79
N VAL A 317 -18.11 -7.36 2.52
CA VAL A 317 -16.79 -6.91 2.92
C VAL A 317 -15.84 -6.98 1.73
N GLN A 318 -15.05 -5.93 1.56
CA GLN A 318 -13.93 -5.91 0.64
C GLN A 318 -12.83 -6.86 1.17
N LEU A 319 -12.52 -7.89 0.39
CA LEU A 319 -11.50 -8.89 0.70
C LEU A 319 -10.30 -8.65 -0.19
N VAL A 320 -9.28 -8.04 0.39
CA VAL A 320 -8.12 -7.51 -0.34
C VAL A 320 -7.00 -8.53 -0.32
N GLY A 321 -6.49 -8.90 -1.50
CA GLY A 321 -5.25 -9.66 -1.61
C GLY A 321 -4.06 -8.72 -1.76
N ASP A 322 -3.15 -8.70 -0.77
CA ASP A 322 -1.81 -8.12 -0.83
C ASP A 322 -0.79 -9.21 -1.18
N ASP A 323 -0.36 -10.02 -0.23
CA ASP A 323 0.56 -11.15 -0.46
C ASP A 323 -0.05 -12.20 -1.40
N LEU A 324 -1.37 -12.35 -1.37
CA LEU A 324 -2.10 -13.23 -2.29
C LEU A 324 -1.83 -12.89 -3.75
N PHE A 325 -1.77 -11.60 -4.12
CA PHE A 325 -1.69 -11.15 -5.52
C PHE A 325 -0.37 -10.46 -5.88
N VAL A 326 0.32 -9.85 -4.92
CA VAL A 326 1.61 -9.14 -5.07
C VAL A 326 1.66 -8.21 -6.28
N THR A 327 0.57 -7.48 -6.56
CA THR A 327 0.42 -6.59 -7.74
C THR A 327 0.69 -7.31 -9.08
N ASN A 328 0.63 -8.64 -9.10
CA ASN A 328 0.99 -9.49 -10.25
C ASN A 328 -0.25 -9.96 -11.00
N THR A 329 -0.32 -9.67 -12.31
CA THR A 329 -1.48 -10.01 -13.15
C THR A 329 -1.74 -11.51 -13.26
N THR A 330 -0.70 -12.36 -13.19
CA THR A 330 -0.85 -13.83 -13.24
C THR A 330 -1.50 -14.37 -11.98
N ARG A 331 -1.06 -13.89 -10.80
CA ARG A 331 -1.67 -14.26 -9.51
C ARG A 331 -3.08 -13.68 -9.36
N LEU A 332 -3.29 -12.44 -9.78
CA LEU A 332 -4.62 -11.83 -9.82
C LEU A 332 -5.58 -12.61 -10.71
N GLN A 333 -5.15 -13.04 -11.92
CA GLN A 333 -5.97 -13.86 -12.80
C GLN A 333 -6.35 -15.21 -12.14
N LYS A 334 -5.41 -15.85 -11.44
CA LYS A 334 -5.71 -17.07 -10.65
C LYS A 334 -6.78 -16.80 -9.60
N GLY A 335 -6.70 -15.69 -8.86
CA GLY A 335 -7.72 -15.31 -7.87
C GLY A 335 -9.10 -15.06 -8.50
N ILE A 336 -9.13 -14.40 -9.65
CA ILE A 336 -10.36 -14.15 -10.41
C ILE A 336 -11.01 -15.49 -10.82
N ASP A 337 -10.23 -16.39 -11.39
CA ASP A 337 -10.70 -17.70 -11.87
C ASP A 337 -11.22 -18.58 -10.70
N LEU A 338 -10.55 -18.50 -9.55
CA LEU A 338 -10.93 -19.23 -8.33
C LEU A 338 -12.02 -18.52 -7.51
N LYS A 339 -12.34 -17.27 -7.80
CA LYS A 339 -13.22 -16.40 -6.97
C LYS A 339 -12.67 -16.23 -5.55
N ALA A 340 -11.39 -15.97 -5.45
CA ALA A 340 -10.64 -15.76 -4.22
C ALA A 340 -10.28 -14.28 -4.08
N GLY A 341 -10.89 -13.60 -3.11
CA GLY A 341 -10.81 -12.13 -2.97
C GLY A 341 -11.75 -11.38 -3.92
N ASN A 342 -11.96 -10.10 -3.65
CA ASN A 342 -12.75 -9.18 -4.48
C ASN A 342 -12.10 -7.80 -4.62
N ALA A 343 -10.86 -7.65 -4.14
CA ALA A 343 -10.03 -6.45 -4.24
C ALA A 343 -8.54 -6.81 -4.27
N ILE A 344 -7.72 -5.92 -4.83
CA ILE A 344 -6.27 -6.06 -4.85
C ILE A 344 -5.60 -4.87 -4.17
N LEU A 345 -4.57 -5.12 -3.37
CA LEU A 345 -3.63 -4.08 -2.95
C LEU A 345 -2.59 -3.85 -4.04
N ILE A 346 -2.27 -2.60 -4.30
CA ILE A 346 -1.33 -2.18 -5.34
C ILE A 346 -0.10 -1.56 -4.69
N LYS A 347 1.01 -2.28 -4.73
CA LYS A 347 2.32 -1.83 -4.28
C LYS A 347 3.27 -1.80 -5.47
N VAL A 348 3.65 -0.62 -5.92
CA VAL A 348 4.44 -0.43 -7.15
C VAL A 348 5.75 -1.23 -7.17
N ASN A 349 6.39 -1.41 -5.99
CA ASN A 349 7.65 -2.13 -5.89
C ASN A 349 7.50 -3.67 -5.88
N GLN A 350 6.30 -4.21 -5.63
CA GLN A 350 6.05 -5.65 -5.71
C GLN A 350 6.14 -6.18 -7.15
N ILE A 351 5.95 -5.30 -8.14
CA ILE A 351 6.02 -5.65 -9.56
C ILE A 351 7.14 -4.92 -10.30
N GLY A 352 7.47 -3.67 -9.94
CA GLY A 352 8.69 -2.97 -10.32
C GLY A 352 8.61 -2.09 -11.57
N THR A 353 7.43 -1.86 -12.17
CA THR A 353 7.23 -0.84 -13.22
C THR A 353 5.84 -0.21 -13.10
N LEU A 354 5.68 1.03 -13.58
CA LEU A 354 4.38 1.68 -13.68
C LEU A 354 3.49 0.96 -14.69
N THR A 355 4.03 0.52 -15.83
CA THR A 355 3.25 -0.20 -16.85
C THR A 355 2.62 -1.47 -16.31
N GLU A 356 3.37 -2.31 -15.59
CA GLU A 356 2.82 -3.55 -14.99
C GLU A 356 1.83 -3.22 -13.86
N THR A 357 2.10 -2.19 -13.06
CA THR A 357 1.20 -1.69 -12.02
C THR A 357 -0.16 -1.29 -12.61
N PHE A 358 -0.16 -0.51 -13.67
CA PHE A 358 -1.40 -0.10 -14.36
C PHE A 358 -2.13 -1.28 -15.01
N ASN A 359 -1.40 -2.26 -15.53
CA ASN A 359 -1.98 -3.49 -16.06
C ASN A 359 -2.72 -4.29 -14.97
N ALA A 360 -2.17 -4.38 -13.75
CA ALA A 360 -2.81 -5.06 -12.62
C ALA A 360 -4.10 -4.32 -12.19
N ILE A 361 -4.06 -3.00 -12.06
CA ILE A 361 -5.23 -2.17 -11.75
C ILE A 361 -6.32 -2.35 -12.82
N GLN A 362 -5.94 -2.31 -14.10
CA GLN A 362 -6.88 -2.46 -15.20
C GLN A 362 -7.51 -3.86 -15.22
N LEU A 363 -6.74 -4.91 -14.92
CA LEU A 363 -7.26 -6.28 -14.84
C LEU A 363 -8.28 -6.41 -13.69
N ALA A 364 -7.99 -5.86 -12.51
CA ALA A 364 -8.90 -5.83 -11.37
C ALA A 364 -10.22 -5.14 -11.74
N ASN A 365 -10.16 -3.91 -12.24
CA ASN A 365 -11.33 -3.12 -12.58
C ASN A 365 -12.23 -3.80 -13.63
N ARG A 366 -11.63 -4.44 -14.66
CA ARG A 366 -12.39 -5.21 -15.67
C ARG A 366 -13.13 -6.40 -15.08
N ASN A 367 -12.69 -6.92 -13.93
CA ASN A 367 -13.31 -8.02 -13.22
C ASN A 367 -14.13 -7.58 -11.99
N LYS A 368 -14.48 -6.29 -11.90
CA LYS A 368 -15.27 -5.70 -10.82
C LYS A 368 -14.61 -5.84 -9.44
N MET A 369 -13.31 -5.91 -9.39
CA MET A 369 -12.51 -5.85 -8.17
C MET A 369 -12.01 -4.42 -7.96
N THR A 370 -12.06 -3.94 -6.74
CA THR A 370 -11.45 -2.65 -6.38
C THR A 370 -9.92 -2.79 -6.31
N ALA A 371 -9.22 -1.68 -6.56
CA ALA A 371 -7.77 -1.59 -6.40
C ALA A 371 -7.48 -0.51 -5.35
N ILE A 372 -6.66 -0.83 -4.35
CA ILE A 372 -6.23 0.07 -3.30
C ILE A 372 -4.77 0.39 -3.52
N VAL A 373 -4.42 1.65 -3.78
CA VAL A 373 -3.01 2.04 -3.93
C VAL A 373 -2.38 2.16 -2.55
N SER A 374 -1.23 1.51 -2.36
CA SER A 374 -0.63 1.33 -1.04
C SER A 374 0.83 1.77 -0.99
N HIS A 375 1.23 2.24 0.19
CA HIS A 375 2.62 2.42 0.62
C HIS A 375 3.28 1.09 0.97
N ARG A 376 4.51 1.16 1.49
CA ARG A 376 5.20 0.06 2.19
C ARG A 376 5.55 0.47 3.61
N SER A 377 5.99 -0.48 4.42
CA SER A 377 6.45 -0.20 5.80
C SER A 377 7.69 0.68 5.84
N GLY A 378 8.65 0.49 4.94
CA GLY A 378 9.79 1.39 4.71
C GLY A 378 9.49 2.39 3.61
N GLU A 379 9.26 3.64 3.97
CA GLU A 379 8.89 4.73 3.06
C GLU A 379 9.93 5.86 3.04
N THR A 380 9.80 6.71 2.04
CA THR A 380 10.56 7.96 1.89
C THR A 380 9.60 9.15 1.84
N GLU A 381 10.10 10.36 1.58
CA GLU A 381 9.28 11.53 1.28
C GLU A 381 8.60 11.47 -0.10
N ASP A 382 8.92 10.50 -0.95
CA ASP A 382 8.29 10.35 -2.26
C ASP A 382 6.78 10.17 -2.15
N ALA A 383 6.03 10.95 -2.93
CA ALA A 383 4.56 10.97 -2.88
C ALA A 383 3.90 10.41 -4.15
N THR A 384 4.63 9.73 -5.02
CA THR A 384 4.15 9.23 -6.32
C THR A 384 2.86 8.43 -6.22
N ILE A 385 2.67 7.64 -5.15
CA ILE A 385 1.45 6.86 -4.98
C ILE A 385 0.19 7.72 -4.79
N ALA A 386 0.33 8.94 -4.29
CA ALA A 386 -0.78 9.90 -4.21
C ALA A 386 -1.23 10.37 -5.60
N ASP A 387 -0.30 10.58 -6.51
CA ASP A 387 -0.60 10.90 -7.91
C ASP A 387 -1.19 9.69 -8.64
N ILE A 388 -0.63 8.48 -8.43
CA ILE A 388 -1.13 7.25 -9.04
C ILE A 388 -2.58 6.97 -8.66
N VAL A 389 -2.95 7.08 -7.38
CA VAL A 389 -4.31 6.75 -6.93
C VAL A 389 -5.37 7.65 -7.58
N VAL A 390 -5.06 8.94 -7.76
CA VAL A 390 -5.94 9.88 -8.46
C VAL A 390 -5.92 9.64 -9.97
N ALA A 391 -4.74 9.39 -10.55
CA ALA A 391 -4.58 9.11 -11.98
C ALA A 391 -5.48 7.97 -12.46
N VAL A 392 -5.58 6.89 -11.68
CA VAL A 392 -6.37 5.71 -12.06
C VAL A 392 -7.79 5.72 -11.49
N ASN A 393 -8.19 6.79 -10.79
CA ASN A 393 -9.48 6.91 -10.10
C ASN A 393 -9.78 5.69 -9.20
N ALA A 394 -8.77 5.19 -8.47
CA ALA A 394 -8.91 3.97 -7.69
C ALA A 394 -9.88 4.11 -6.50
N GLY A 395 -10.08 5.33 -6.03
CA GLY A 395 -11.03 5.65 -4.96
C GLY A 395 -10.60 5.26 -3.55
N GLN A 396 -9.45 4.58 -3.36
CA GLN A 396 -8.95 4.17 -2.04
C GLN A 396 -7.42 4.22 -1.99
N ILE A 397 -6.85 4.66 -0.85
CA ILE A 397 -5.41 4.68 -0.58
C ILE A 397 -5.10 4.16 0.83
N LYS A 398 -4.09 3.30 0.94
CA LYS A 398 -3.53 2.80 2.21
C LYS A 398 -2.12 3.37 2.37
N THR A 399 -1.92 4.35 3.26
CA THR A 399 -0.62 4.99 3.42
C THR A 399 -0.30 5.40 4.88
N GLY A 400 -0.72 4.56 5.84
CA GLY A 400 -0.37 4.66 7.26
C GLY A 400 -1.20 5.67 8.05
N ALA A 401 -0.72 6.03 9.23
CA ALA A 401 -1.37 6.98 10.13
C ALA A 401 -1.25 8.43 9.63
N PRO A 402 -2.08 9.37 10.15
CA PRO A 402 -1.92 10.81 9.90
C PRO A 402 -0.73 11.41 10.70
N ALA A 403 0.34 10.65 10.83
CA ALA A 403 1.55 10.99 11.57
C ALA A 403 2.77 10.34 10.90
N ARG A 404 3.98 10.80 11.20
CA ARG A 404 5.26 10.51 10.52
C ARG A 404 5.32 11.13 9.12
N THR A 405 6.39 11.84 8.83
CA THR A 405 6.53 12.64 7.59
C THR A 405 6.46 11.78 6.33
N ASP A 406 7.01 10.58 6.37
CA ASP A 406 6.96 9.59 5.28
C ASP A 406 5.53 9.20 4.87
N ARG A 407 4.58 9.22 5.81
CA ARG A 407 3.14 8.98 5.56
C ARG A 407 2.43 10.28 5.18
N VAL A 408 2.65 11.31 5.97
CA VAL A 408 1.99 12.63 5.79
C VAL A 408 2.36 13.28 4.45
N ALA A 409 3.54 12.99 3.88
CA ALA A 409 3.92 13.47 2.56
C ALA A 409 2.88 13.10 1.48
N LYS A 410 2.35 11.87 1.51
CA LYS A 410 1.33 11.38 0.57
C LYS A 410 -0.01 12.07 0.80
N TYR A 411 -0.43 12.22 2.05
CA TYR A 411 -1.67 12.95 2.40
C TYR A 411 -1.60 14.43 2.02
N ASN A 412 -0.46 15.08 2.24
CA ASN A 412 -0.26 16.47 1.84
C ASN A 412 -0.27 16.63 0.31
N GLN A 413 0.25 15.66 -0.43
CA GLN A 413 0.16 15.66 -1.89
C GLN A 413 -1.29 15.54 -2.36
N LEU A 414 -2.09 14.67 -1.74
CA LEU A 414 -3.52 14.57 -2.05
C LEU A 414 -4.28 15.87 -1.75
N LEU A 415 -3.93 16.61 -0.69
CA LEU A 415 -4.52 17.94 -0.44
C LEU A 415 -4.19 18.93 -1.56
N ARG A 416 -2.95 18.93 -2.09
CA ARG A 416 -2.57 19.78 -3.23
C ARG A 416 -3.34 19.40 -4.49
N ILE A 417 -3.47 18.09 -4.77
CA ILE A 417 -4.24 17.60 -5.91
C ILE A 417 -5.72 18.01 -5.78
N GLU A 418 -6.32 17.88 -4.60
CA GLU A 418 -7.71 18.31 -4.38
C GLU A 418 -7.87 19.82 -4.61
N GLU A 419 -6.90 20.63 -4.18
CA GLU A 419 -6.89 22.09 -4.41
C GLU A 419 -6.77 22.40 -5.91
N GLU A 420 -5.89 21.73 -6.66
CA GLU A 420 -5.72 21.90 -8.10
C GLU A 420 -6.98 21.50 -8.89
N LEU A 421 -7.68 20.46 -8.45
CA LEU A 421 -8.94 20.01 -9.06
C LEU A 421 -10.11 20.94 -8.75
N GLU A 422 -10.01 21.79 -7.71
CA GLU A 422 -11.06 22.72 -7.27
C GLU A 422 -12.45 22.04 -7.19
N GLY A 423 -13.45 22.61 -7.82
CA GLY A 423 -14.82 22.07 -7.83
C GLY A 423 -15.05 20.82 -8.69
N THR A 424 -14.01 20.26 -9.31
CA THR A 424 -14.10 19.02 -10.10
C THR A 424 -13.64 17.78 -9.36
N ALA A 425 -13.04 17.92 -8.17
CA ALA A 425 -12.66 16.80 -7.32
C ALA A 425 -13.91 16.00 -6.89
N GLU A 426 -13.84 14.69 -6.96
CA GLU A 426 -14.91 13.78 -6.53
C GLU A 426 -14.42 12.90 -5.39
N TYR A 427 -15.07 12.97 -4.22
CA TYR A 427 -14.81 12.09 -3.10
C TYR A 427 -15.99 11.11 -2.96
N LEU A 428 -15.74 9.83 -3.22
CA LEU A 428 -16.81 8.83 -3.35
C LEU A 428 -17.35 8.32 -2.00
N GLY A 429 -16.58 8.47 -0.91
CA GLY A 429 -17.00 7.92 0.38
C GLY A 429 -17.30 6.43 0.30
N ALA A 430 -18.52 6.04 0.72
CA ALA A 430 -18.96 4.64 0.69
C ALA A 430 -19.10 4.08 -0.75
N ASP A 431 -19.30 4.91 -1.76
CA ASP A 431 -19.43 4.48 -3.15
C ASP A 431 -18.10 4.03 -3.77
N ALA A 432 -16.96 4.27 -3.09
CA ALA A 432 -15.67 3.72 -3.48
C ALA A 432 -15.62 2.18 -3.44
N PHE A 433 -16.55 1.54 -2.74
CA PHE A 433 -16.66 0.09 -2.59
C PHE A 433 -17.64 -0.52 -3.59
N PHE A 434 -17.47 -0.22 -4.88
CA PHE A 434 -18.36 -0.67 -5.96
C PHE A 434 -18.42 -2.20 -6.15
N ASN A 435 -17.50 -2.95 -5.54
CA ASN A 435 -17.44 -4.40 -5.50
C ASN A 435 -18.38 -5.04 -4.47
N LEU A 436 -18.95 -4.25 -3.55
CA LEU A 436 -19.91 -4.71 -2.54
C LEU A 436 -21.36 -4.53 -3.03
N LYS A 437 -22.30 -5.32 -2.47
CA LYS A 437 -23.74 -5.28 -2.81
C LYS A 437 -24.58 -4.62 -1.72
#